data_9edc902b0642592e35f83d0f8ada6547
#
_entry.id   9edc902b0642592e35f83d0f8ada6547
#
_cell.length_a   1.000
_cell.length_b   1.000
_cell.length_c   1.000
_cell.angle_alpha   90.00
_cell.angle_beta   90.00
_cell.angle_gamma   90.00
#
_symmetry.space_group_name_H-M   'P 1'
#
loop_
_entity.id
_entity.type
_entity.pdbx_description
1 polymer ?
#
loop_
_entity_poly.entity_id
_entity_poly.type
_entity_poly.pdbx_seq_one_letter_code
_entity_poly.pdbx_strand_id
1 'polypeptide(L)'
;MKLKYILIVACSLFTLTGRADEGMWMLGNLNKQTRKAMKELGLQMPADKLYSPKKPSLKDAVVSFGGFCSGVVVSEDGLVFTNHHCGFSSVQQHSSVEHDYLKNGFVAHSRAEELPNPELYVRFLLRTEDVTKRVLGAVKPSMSEMERSSAVDSMMMVIGGEVSLKDSTLLGVVDAYYGGNEFWLSVYRDFNDVRLVFAPPSSVGKFGWDTDNWIWPGIQEISVCFVFMQTARTGLPITLPTMSRITRNMWHRFHWMAIRKALSV
;
A
#
# COMPACT_ATOMS: atom_id res chain seq x y z
N MET A 1 42.58 2.30 -38.35
CA MET A 1 42.42 1.54 -37.10
C MET A 1 42.25 2.41 -35.85
N LYS A 2 42.96 3.50 -35.68
CA LYS A 2 42.94 4.34 -34.45
C LYS A 2 41.59 5.02 -34.15
N LEU A 3 40.84 5.46 -35.15
CA LEU A 3 39.56 6.16 -34.98
C LEU A 3 38.46 5.23 -34.36
N LYS A 4 38.42 3.96 -34.75
CA LYS A 4 37.45 2.99 -34.21
C LYS A 4 37.66 2.73 -32.69
N TYR A 5 38.90 2.67 -32.25
CA TYR A 5 39.22 2.51 -30.84
C TYR A 5 38.91 3.74 -30.00
N ILE A 6 39.10 4.94 -30.58
CA ILE A 6 38.74 6.20 -29.92
C ILE A 6 37.21 6.30 -29.75
N LEU A 7 36.42 5.86 -30.74
CA LEU A 7 34.95 5.84 -30.63
C LEU A 7 34.47 4.84 -29.58
N ILE A 8 35.07 3.65 -29.50
CA ILE A 8 34.73 2.64 -28.51
C ILE A 8 35.03 3.14 -27.08
N VAL A 9 36.22 3.76 -26.89
CA VAL A 9 36.58 4.33 -25.58
C VAL A 9 35.68 5.51 -25.23
N ALA A 10 35.32 6.38 -26.17
CA ALA A 10 34.40 7.47 -25.94
C ALA A 10 32.98 6.94 -25.57
N CYS A 11 32.45 5.94 -26.28
CA CYS A 11 31.18 5.32 -25.92
C CYS A 11 31.20 4.62 -24.54
N SER A 12 32.31 3.96 -24.18
CA SER A 12 32.44 3.33 -22.86
C SER A 12 32.56 4.34 -21.71
N LEU A 13 33.08 5.53 -21.96
CA LEU A 13 33.11 6.61 -20.96
C LEU A 13 31.73 7.25 -20.72
N PHE A 14 30.85 7.27 -21.71
CA PHE A 14 29.49 7.78 -21.58
C PHE A 14 28.55 6.81 -20.82
N THR A 15 28.86 5.53 -20.77
CA THR A 15 28.04 4.55 -20.03
C THR A 15 28.31 4.53 -18.52
N LEU A 16 29.33 5.24 -18.03
CA LEU A 16 29.72 5.26 -16.61
C LEU A 16 28.94 6.28 -15.75
N THR A 17 28.06 7.08 -16.34
CA THR A 17 27.29 8.11 -15.61
C THR A 17 25.84 7.72 -15.30
N GLY A 18 25.43 6.49 -15.61
CA GLY A 18 24.14 5.97 -15.23
C GLY A 18 24.08 5.73 -13.70
N ARG A 19 23.64 6.71 -12.93
CA ARG A 19 23.23 6.51 -11.55
C ARG A 19 21.84 5.90 -11.58
N ALA A 20 21.74 4.61 -11.28
CA ALA A 20 20.47 4.03 -10.89
C ALA A 20 20.24 4.38 -9.41
N ASP A 21 19.11 4.97 -9.11
CA ASP A 21 18.70 5.09 -7.71
C ASP A 21 18.46 3.68 -7.13
N GLU A 22 18.89 3.48 -5.90
CA GLU A 22 18.62 2.25 -5.19
C GLU A 22 17.10 2.07 -5.04
N GLY A 23 16.65 0.80 -4.93
CA GLY A 23 15.24 0.46 -4.83
C GLY A 23 14.50 1.11 -3.66
N MET A 24 13.31 0.59 -3.33
CA MET A 24 12.44 1.16 -2.29
C MET A 24 13.10 1.12 -0.91
N TRP A 25 13.12 2.27 -0.24
CA TRP A 25 13.58 2.38 1.14
C TRP A 25 12.47 2.03 2.12
N MET A 26 12.78 1.21 3.11
CA MET A 26 11.85 0.91 4.20
C MET A 26 11.60 2.16 5.04
N LEU A 27 10.35 2.61 5.10
CA LEU A 27 9.98 3.81 5.88
C LEU A 27 10.26 3.66 7.37
N GLY A 28 10.20 2.42 7.91
CA GLY A 28 10.56 2.11 9.30
C GLY A 28 12.04 2.21 9.61
N ASN A 29 12.92 2.19 8.58
CA ASN A 29 14.38 2.19 8.72
C ASN A 29 15.04 3.37 7.99
N LEU A 30 14.45 4.56 8.05
CA LEU A 30 15.04 5.76 7.44
C LEU A 30 16.22 6.28 8.25
N ASN A 31 17.43 5.87 7.89
CA ASN A 31 18.66 6.38 8.47
C ASN A 31 19.00 7.81 7.98
N LYS A 32 20.07 8.39 8.52
CA LYS A 32 20.49 9.77 8.17
C LYS A 32 20.84 9.92 6.69
N GLN A 33 21.48 8.91 6.10
CA GLN A 33 21.90 8.94 4.69
C GLN A 33 20.69 8.88 3.75
N THR A 34 19.76 7.95 4.01
CA THR A 34 18.50 7.83 3.25
C THR A 34 17.68 9.11 3.31
N ARG A 35 17.54 9.71 4.52
CA ARG A 35 16.83 10.99 4.67
C ARG A 35 17.49 12.12 3.91
N LYS A 36 18.83 12.15 3.83
CA LYS A 36 19.56 13.11 3.03
C LYS A 36 19.27 12.92 1.55
N ALA A 37 19.36 11.68 1.03
CA ALA A 37 19.05 11.36 -0.35
C ALA A 37 17.59 11.73 -0.71
N MET A 38 16.62 11.41 0.13
CA MET A 38 15.22 11.81 -0.07
C MET A 38 15.04 13.32 -0.18
N LYS A 39 15.78 14.10 0.61
CA LYS A 39 15.75 15.58 0.52
C LYS A 39 16.38 16.08 -0.77
N GLU A 40 17.48 15.50 -1.20
CA GLU A 40 18.14 15.83 -2.46
C GLU A 40 17.24 15.53 -3.67
N LEU A 41 16.40 14.49 -3.58
CA LEU A 41 15.35 14.16 -4.54
C LEU A 41 14.09 15.05 -4.44
N GLY A 42 14.06 16.00 -3.51
CA GLY A 42 12.97 16.99 -3.39
C GLY A 42 11.97 16.75 -2.28
N LEU A 43 12.18 15.77 -1.39
CA LEU A 43 11.29 15.56 -0.25
C LEU A 43 11.37 16.75 0.72
N GLN A 44 10.25 17.46 0.88
CA GLN A 44 10.12 18.58 1.82
C GLN A 44 9.48 18.16 3.16
N MET A 45 8.77 17.03 3.17
CA MET A 45 8.08 16.53 4.35
C MET A 45 9.06 15.96 5.37
N PRO A 46 8.92 16.28 6.67
CA PRO A 46 9.72 15.66 7.74
C PRO A 46 9.49 14.13 7.78
N ALA A 47 10.55 13.36 8.04
CA ALA A 47 10.49 11.90 8.02
C ALA A 47 9.51 11.32 9.06
N ASP A 48 9.32 11.97 10.21
CA ASP A 48 8.34 11.58 11.24
C ASP A 48 6.88 11.78 10.81
N LYS A 49 6.65 12.61 9.80
CA LYS A 49 5.33 12.75 9.16
C LYS A 49 5.07 11.68 8.10
N LEU A 50 6.11 11.09 7.51
CA LEU A 50 5.99 9.94 6.63
C LEU A 50 5.71 8.66 7.43
N TYR A 51 6.55 8.41 8.42
CA TYR A 51 6.46 7.25 9.30
C TYR A 51 6.79 7.61 10.73
N SER A 52 5.89 7.25 11.66
CA SER A 52 6.12 7.29 13.09
C SER A 52 5.47 6.08 13.77
N PRO A 53 6.18 5.34 14.64
CA PRO A 53 5.58 4.25 15.41
C PRO A 53 4.73 4.75 16.59
N LYS A 54 4.85 6.05 16.94
CA LYS A 54 4.23 6.62 18.16
C LYS A 54 3.24 7.75 17.90
N LYS A 55 3.28 8.33 16.71
CA LYS A 55 2.45 9.49 16.34
C LYS A 55 1.77 9.24 15.01
N PRO A 56 0.59 9.84 14.77
CA PRO A 56 -0.04 9.79 13.47
C PRO A 56 0.90 10.29 12.36
N SER A 57 1.00 9.53 11.29
CA SER A 57 1.87 9.79 10.15
C SER A 57 1.20 9.33 8.86
N LEU A 58 1.80 9.63 7.72
CA LEU A 58 1.22 9.26 6.41
C LEU A 58 1.02 7.75 6.26
N LYS A 59 1.86 6.91 6.92
CA LYS A 59 1.68 5.46 6.91
C LYS A 59 0.30 5.00 7.37
N ASP A 60 -0.32 5.76 8.29
CA ASP A 60 -1.62 5.38 8.87
C ASP A 60 -2.78 5.61 7.90
N ALA A 61 -2.55 6.39 6.81
CA ALA A 61 -3.50 6.55 5.72
C ALA A 61 -3.43 5.43 4.69
N VAL A 62 -2.28 4.77 4.57
CA VAL A 62 -2.07 3.73 3.57
C VAL A 62 -2.39 2.38 4.18
N VAL A 63 -3.23 1.61 3.50
CA VAL A 63 -3.71 0.31 3.98
C VAL A 63 -3.48 -0.77 2.93
N SER A 64 -3.36 -2.01 3.38
CA SER A 64 -3.48 -3.16 2.50
C SER A 64 -4.96 -3.50 2.33
N PHE A 65 -5.41 -3.57 1.10
CA PHE A 65 -6.79 -3.87 0.72
C PHE A 65 -6.88 -5.32 0.27
N GLY A 66 -7.58 -6.14 1.05
CA GLY A 66 -7.78 -7.57 0.80
C GLY A 66 -6.50 -8.41 0.78
N GLY A 67 -5.33 -7.84 1.12
CA GLY A 67 -4.03 -8.52 1.05
C GLY A 67 -3.38 -8.55 -0.34
N PHE A 68 -4.07 -8.06 -1.36
CA PHE A 68 -3.61 -8.09 -2.76
C PHE A 68 -3.47 -6.70 -3.40
N CYS A 69 -4.05 -5.67 -2.79
CA CYS A 69 -4.00 -4.30 -3.27
C CYS A 69 -3.64 -3.32 -2.15
N SER A 70 -3.41 -2.07 -2.53
CA SER A 70 -3.27 -0.94 -1.61
C SER A 70 -4.50 -0.05 -1.66
N GLY A 71 -4.82 0.58 -0.55
CA GLY A 71 -5.86 1.60 -0.45
C GLY A 71 -5.38 2.79 0.36
N VAL A 72 -6.12 3.88 0.28
CA VAL A 72 -5.88 5.11 1.04
C VAL A 72 -7.14 5.49 1.81
N VAL A 73 -7.03 5.61 3.12
CA VAL A 73 -8.11 6.13 3.97
C VAL A 73 -8.19 7.65 3.79
N VAL A 74 -9.38 8.15 3.45
CA VAL A 74 -9.58 9.56 3.10
C VAL A 74 -10.60 10.28 3.99
N SER A 75 -11.22 9.58 4.94
CA SER A 75 -12.13 10.19 5.92
C SER A 75 -12.00 9.58 7.31
N GLU A 76 -12.51 10.28 8.31
CA GLU A 76 -12.62 9.80 9.70
C GLU A 76 -13.65 8.66 9.85
N ASP A 77 -14.59 8.57 8.93
CA ASP A 77 -15.61 7.52 8.87
C ASP A 77 -15.11 6.23 8.22
N GLY A 78 -13.82 6.15 7.85
CA GLY A 78 -13.20 4.96 7.27
C GLY A 78 -13.42 4.80 5.76
N LEU A 79 -13.69 5.88 5.02
CA LEU A 79 -13.76 5.81 3.57
C LEU A 79 -12.37 5.49 2.99
N VAL A 80 -12.29 4.43 2.21
CA VAL A 80 -11.07 3.94 1.56
C VAL A 80 -11.17 4.08 0.05
N PHE A 81 -10.17 4.67 -0.55
CA PHE A 81 -9.99 4.70 -2.01
C PHE A 81 -9.03 3.59 -2.41
N THR A 82 -9.39 2.86 -3.44
CA THR A 82 -8.53 1.86 -4.08
C THR A 82 -8.72 1.90 -5.60
N ASN A 83 -7.92 1.14 -6.32
CA ASN A 83 -8.02 1.08 -7.78
C ASN A 83 -9.26 0.29 -8.22
N HIS A 84 -9.80 0.63 -9.41
CA HIS A 84 -10.98 -0.06 -9.95
C HIS A 84 -10.76 -1.56 -10.08
N HIS A 85 -9.60 -1.99 -10.58
CA HIS A 85 -9.30 -3.42 -10.72
C HIS A 85 -9.24 -4.15 -9.36
N CYS A 86 -8.93 -3.47 -8.27
CA CYS A 86 -8.93 -4.05 -6.91
C CYS A 86 -10.36 -4.28 -6.40
N GLY A 87 -11.31 -3.41 -6.77
CA GLY A 87 -12.72 -3.53 -6.41
C GLY A 87 -13.56 -4.32 -7.42
N PHE A 88 -12.98 -4.70 -8.57
CA PHE A 88 -13.75 -5.27 -9.69
C PHE A 88 -14.59 -6.49 -9.30
N SER A 89 -13.99 -7.45 -8.60
CA SER A 89 -14.68 -8.66 -8.16
C SER A 89 -15.85 -8.35 -7.22
N SER A 90 -15.70 -7.37 -6.32
CA SER A 90 -16.77 -6.92 -5.43
C SER A 90 -17.92 -6.29 -6.21
N VAL A 91 -17.63 -5.43 -7.18
CA VAL A 91 -18.66 -4.83 -8.04
C VAL A 91 -19.37 -5.91 -8.85
N GLN A 92 -18.61 -6.90 -9.37
CA GLN A 92 -19.16 -8.02 -10.14
C GLN A 92 -20.08 -8.91 -9.29
N GLN A 93 -19.70 -9.23 -8.05
CA GLN A 93 -20.51 -10.05 -7.13
C GLN A 93 -21.87 -9.40 -6.81
N HIS A 94 -21.92 -8.09 -6.77
CA HIS A 94 -23.17 -7.34 -6.53
C HIS A 94 -23.95 -7.02 -7.80
N SER A 95 -23.37 -7.25 -8.99
CA SER A 95 -24.05 -7.00 -10.25
C SER A 95 -25.00 -8.14 -10.61
N SER A 96 -26.16 -7.78 -11.16
CA SER A 96 -27.15 -8.69 -11.75
C SER A 96 -27.59 -8.18 -13.11
N VAL A 97 -28.47 -8.93 -13.78
CA VAL A 97 -29.07 -8.50 -15.06
C VAL A 97 -29.91 -7.22 -14.88
N GLU A 98 -30.60 -7.10 -13.74
CA GLU A 98 -31.43 -5.93 -13.40
C GLU A 98 -30.60 -4.75 -12.89
N HIS A 99 -29.45 -5.06 -12.26
CA HIS A 99 -28.56 -4.08 -11.62
C HIS A 99 -27.13 -4.29 -12.09
N ASP A 100 -26.82 -3.92 -13.31
CA ASP A 100 -25.47 -4.04 -13.89
C ASP A 100 -24.57 -2.91 -13.40
N TYR A 101 -24.02 -3.08 -12.19
CA TYR A 101 -23.11 -2.09 -11.57
C TYR A 101 -21.76 -1.98 -12.28
N LEU A 102 -21.32 -3.02 -13.01
CA LEU A 102 -20.13 -2.93 -13.84
C LEU A 102 -20.33 -1.96 -14.99
N LYS A 103 -21.51 -1.98 -15.63
CA LYS A 103 -21.84 -1.14 -16.78
C LYS A 103 -22.27 0.28 -16.36
N ASN A 104 -23.12 0.37 -15.32
CA ASN A 104 -23.81 1.61 -14.95
C ASN A 104 -23.13 2.34 -13.79
N GLY A 105 -22.19 1.69 -13.09
CA GLY A 105 -21.64 2.17 -11.84
C GLY A 105 -22.59 1.95 -10.66
N PHE A 106 -22.10 2.26 -9.47
CA PHE A 106 -22.85 2.17 -8.21
C PHE A 106 -22.54 3.37 -7.31
N VAL A 107 -23.54 3.89 -6.64
CA VAL A 107 -23.40 4.92 -5.60
C VAL A 107 -24.39 4.62 -4.48
N ALA A 108 -23.89 4.45 -3.26
CA ALA A 108 -24.71 4.41 -2.05
C ALA A 108 -24.94 5.85 -1.55
N HIS A 109 -26.21 6.26 -1.44
CA HIS A 109 -26.59 7.59 -0.92
C HIS A 109 -26.80 7.57 0.60
N SER A 110 -26.82 6.40 1.19
CA SER A 110 -26.96 6.18 2.63
C SER A 110 -26.20 4.93 3.07
N ARG A 111 -25.91 4.81 4.37
CA ARG A 111 -25.27 3.61 4.95
C ARG A 111 -26.10 2.33 4.78
N ALA A 112 -27.41 2.46 4.61
CA ALA A 112 -28.30 1.32 4.40
C ALA A 112 -28.17 0.74 2.98
N GLU A 113 -27.68 1.53 2.03
CA GLU A 113 -27.46 1.13 0.64
C GLU A 113 -26.07 0.56 0.39
N GLU A 114 -25.15 0.68 1.37
CA GLU A 114 -23.80 0.13 1.25
C GLU A 114 -23.83 -1.38 1.10
N LEU A 115 -23.09 -1.92 0.13
CA LEU A 115 -23.11 -3.35 -0.19
C LEU A 115 -21.98 -4.08 0.54
N PRO A 116 -22.29 -5.05 1.43
CA PRO A 116 -21.31 -5.73 2.26
C PRO A 116 -20.43 -6.69 1.44
N ASN A 117 -19.13 -6.74 1.76
CA ASN A 117 -18.16 -7.64 1.15
C ASN A 117 -17.47 -8.48 2.23
N PRO A 118 -18.08 -9.58 2.67
CA PRO A 118 -17.60 -10.38 3.82
C PRO A 118 -16.24 -11.05 3.59
N GLU A 119 -15.84 -11.23 2.32
CA GLU A 119 -14.56 -11.81 1.93
C GLU A 119 -13.40 -10.77 1.96
N LEU A 120 -13.73 -9.48 2.10
CA LEU A 120 -12.74 -8.41 2.10
C LEU A 120 -12.36 -7.98 3.52
N TYR A 121 -11.12 -7.56 3.65
CA TYR A 121 -10.62 -6.88 4.84
C TYR A 121 -9.73 -5.70 4.46
N VAL A 122 -9.65 -4.74 5.37
CA VAL A 122 -8.70 -3.63 5.28
C VAL A 122 -7.71 -3.76 6.43
N ARG A 123 -6.41 -3.82 6.10
CA ARG A 123 -5.33 -4.08 7.04
C ARG A 123 -4.49 -2.84 7.26
N PHE A 124 -4.36 -2.43 8.51
CA PHE A 124 -3.55 -1.30 8.95
C PHE A 124 -2.23 -1.76 9.54
N LEU A 125 -1.13 -1.18 9.07
CA LEU A 125 0.18 -1.35 9.69
C LEU A 125 0.25 -0.48 10.96
N LEU A 126 0.34 -1.10 12.11
CA LEU A 126 0.49 -0.39 13.39
C LEU A 126 1.94 -0.02 13.67
N ARG A 127 2.86 -0.99 13.58
CA ARG A 127 4.29 -0.80 13.82
C ARG A 127 5.12 -1.86 13.11
N THR A 128 6.42 -1.56 12.97
CA THR A 128 7.45 -2.51 12.53
C THR A 128 8.56 -2.59 13.56
N GLU A 129 9.17 -3.77 13.70
CA GLU A 129 10.27 -4.05 14.62
C GLU A 129 11.35 -4.89 13.93
N ASP A 130 12.63 -4.52 14.11
CA ASP A 130 13.74 -5.34 13.65
C ASP A 130 13.89 -6.57 14.56
N VAL A 131 13.69 -7.75 14.00
CA VAL A 131 13.79 -9.05 14.69
C VAL A 131 14.92 -9.91 14.15
N THR A 132 15.81 -9.33 13.35
CA THR A 132 16.92 -10.01 12.67
C THR A 132 17.76 -10.85 13.63
N LYS A 133 18.14 -10.28 14.77
CA LYS A 133 18.94 -11.01 15.78
C LYS A 133 18.21 -12.22 16.36
N ARG A 134 16.89 -12.13 16.53
CA ARG A 134 16.08 -13.24 17.05
C ARG A 134 15.98 -14.36 16.02
N VAL A 135 15.70 -14.02 14.77
CA VAL A 135 15.57 -14.98 13.67
C VAL A 135 16.90 -15.68 13.42
N LEU A 136 17.97 -14.91 13.21
CA LEU A 136 19.30 -15.48 12.95
C LEU A 136 19.90 -16.20 14.15
N GLY A 137 19.46 -15.87 15.36
CA GLY A 137 19.87 -16.57 16.58
C GLY A 137 19.42 -18.05 16.63
N ALA A 138 18.44 -18.45 15.84
CA ALA A 138 18.01 -19.84 15.69
C ALA A 138 18.94 -20.66 14.77
N VAL A 139 19.79 -20.00 13.98
CA VAL A 139 20.69 -20.64 13.01
C VAL A 139 22.01 -21.00 13.65
N LYS A 140 22.46 -22.25 13.46
CA LYS A 140 23.76 -22.72 13.92
C LYS A 140 24.72 -22.89 12.74
N PRO A 141 26.04 -22.66 12.93
CA PRO A 141 27.03 -22.83 11.86
C PRO A 141 27.10 -24.24 11.25
N SER A 142 26.66 -25.26 12.00
CA SER A 142 26.66 -26.65 11.56
C SER A 142 25.47 -27.07 10.73
N MET A 143 24.48 -26.19 10.56
CA MET A 143 23.25 -26.49 9.81
C MET A 143 23.52 -26.51 8.31
N SER A 144 22.97 -27.50 7.63
CA SER A 144 22.80 -27.49 6.17
C SER A 144 21.89 -26.34 5.74
N GLU A 145 21.89 -26.01 4.44
CA GLU A 145 21.04 -24.92 3.91
C GLU A 145 19.55 -25.20 4.14
N MET A 146 19.10 -26.44 4.01
CA MET A 146 17.71 -26.84 4.27
C MET A 146 17.35 -26.68 5.76
N GLU A 147 18.21 -27.10 6.67
CA GLU A 147 18.00 -26.95 8.11
C GLU A 147 17.98 -25.46 8.50
N ARG A 148 18.87 -24.67 7.90
CA ARG A 148 18.93 -23.22 8.09
C ARG A 148 17.62 -22.55 7.67
N SER A 149 17.13 -22.82 6.45
CA SER A 149 15.86 -22.29 5.95
C SER A 149 14.72 -22.67 6.88
N SER A 150 14.60 -23.95 7.25
CA SER A 150 13.55 -24.42 8.15
C SER A 150 13.60 -23.77 9.53
N ALA A 151 14.80 -23.53 10.08
CA ALA A 151 14.97 -22.85 11.37
C ALA A 151 14.54 -21.38 11.28
N VAL A 152 14.89 -20.68 10.19
CA VAL A 152 14.47 -19.31 9.92
C VAL A 152 12.97 -19.22 9.80
N ASP A 153 12.34 -20.04 8.95
CA ASP A 153 10.88 -20.03 8.72
C ASP A 153 10.11 -20.32 10.02
N SER A 154 10.58 -21.31 10.79
CA SER A 154 9.99 -21.65 12.09
C SER A 154 10.07 -20.48 13.07
N MET A 155 11.21 -19.79 13.14
CA MET A 155 11.38 -18.66 14.05
C MET A 155 10.52 -17.46 13.60
N MET A 156 10.41 -17.21 12.30
CA MET A 156 9.52 -16.18 11.75
C MET A 156 8.07 -16.43 12.16
N MET A 157 7.57 -17.67 12.03
CA MET A 157 6.24 -18.07 12.48
C MET A 157 6.04 -17.91 13.99
N VAL A 158 7.01 -18.31 14.80
CA VAL A 158 6.94 -18.14 16.27
C VAL A 158 6.83 -16.66 16.64
N ILE A 159 7.70 -15.81 16.08
CA ILE A 159 7.70 -14.37 16.38
C ILE A 159 6.38 -13.71 15.94
N GLY A 160 5.88 -14.06 14.75
CA GLY A 160 4.59 -13.57 14.26
C GLY A 160 3.44 -14.02 15.16
N GLY A 161 3.41 -15.30 15.55
CA GLY A 161 2.37 -15.88 16.42
C GLY A 161 2.33 -15.29 17.83
N GLU A 162 3.47 -14.88 18.40
CA GLU A 162 3.52 -14.21 19.71
C GLU A 162 2.68 -12.94 19.76
N VAL A 163 2.48 -12.26 18.64
CA VAL A 163 1.66 -11.04 18.56
C VAL A 163 0.19 -11.39 18.81
N SER A 164 -0.33 -12.37 18.07
CA SER A 164 -1.73 -12.81 18.20
C SER A 164 -2.02 -13.49 19.54
N LEU A 165 -1.01 -14.14 20.15
CA LEU A 165 -1.13 -14.72 21.50
C LEU A 165 -1.27 -13.63 22.58
N LYS A 166 -0.66 -12.47 22.38
CA LYS A 166 -0.77 -11.33 23.32
C LYS A 166 -2.05 -10.53 23.12
N ASP A 167 -2.47 -10.37 21.88
CA ASP A 167 -3.69 -9.66 21.50
C ASP A 167 -4.25 -10.31 20.22
N SER A 168 -5.34 -11.05 20.37
CA SER A 168 -5.99 -11.78 19.27
C SER A 168 -6.57 -10.89 18.17
N THR A 169 -6.64 -9.58 18.40
CA THR A 169 -7.08 -8.59 17.39
C THR A 169 -5.93 -8.13 16.49
N LEU A 170 -4.71 -8.58 16.79
CA LEU A 170 -3.51 -8.23 16.05
C LEU A 170 -2.94 -9.42 15.27
N LEU A 171 -2.34 -9.12 14.13
CA LEU A 171 -1.62 -10.07 13.31
C LEU A 171 -0.14 -9.66 13.25
N GLY A 172 0.76 -10.59 13.55
CA GLY A 172 2.19 -10.43 13.36
C GLY A 172 2.65 -11.18 12.12
N VAL A 173 3.37 -10.49 11.22
CA VAL A 173 4.01 -11.09 10.06
C VAL A 173 5.48 -10.71 10.08
N VAL A 174 6.37 -11.69 9.90
CA VAL A 174 7.79 -11.44 9.77
C VAL A 174 8.19 -11.65 8.32
N ASP A 175 8.81 -10.65 7.73
CA ASP A 175 9.29 -10.67 6.35
C ASP A 175 10.82 -10.61 6.31
N ALA A 176 11.41 -11.32 5.34
CA ALA A 176 12.84 -11.28 5.06
C ALA A 176 13.13 -10.18 4.02
N TYR A 177 14.13 -9.38 4.30
CA TYR A 177 14.61 -8.29 3.44
C TYR A 177 16.07 -8.50 3.04
N TYR A 178 16.48 -7.87 1.95
CA TYR A 178 17.86 -7.88 1.45
C TYR A 178 18.44 -9.28 1.30
N GLY A 179 17.66 -10.21 0.72
CA GLY A 179 18.08 -11.59 0.52
C GLY A 179 18.23 -12.39 1.81
N GLY A 180 17.48 -12.07 2.86
CA GLY A 180 17.53 -12.75 4.16
C GLY A 180 18.61 -12.21 5.11
N ASN A 181 19.13 -11.01 4.85
CA ASN A 181 20.08 -10.35 5.75
C ASN A 181 19.39 -9.56 6.87
N GLU A 182 18.14 -9.15 6.67
CA GLU A 182 17.32 -8.48 7.67
C GLU A 182 15.94 -9.14 7.77
N PHE A 183 15.38 -9.18 8.98
CA PHE A 183 14.03 -9.69 9.25
C PHE A 183 13.27 -8.66 10.06
N TRP A 184 12.08 -8.30 9.56
CA TRP A 184 11.24 -7.28 10.18
C TRP A 184 9.88 -7.85 10.53
N LEU A 185 9.48 -7.71 11.80
CA LEU A 185 8.13 -7.98 12.26
C LEU A 185 7.25 -6.77 11.94
N SER A 186 6.22 -7.00 11.18
CA SER A 186 5.13 -6.05 10.95
C SER A 186 3.91 -6.47 11.77
N VAL A 187 3.37 -5.54 12.54
CA VAL A 187 2.17 -5.77 13.35
C VAL A 187 1.02 -5.03 12.73
N TYR A 188 -0.06 -5.76 12.46
CA TYR A 188 -1.23 -5.29 11.75
C TYR A 188 -2.50 -5.43 12.57
N ARG A 189 -3.51 -4.66 12.17
CA ARG A 189 -4.91 -4.84 12.57
C ARG A 189 -5.79 -4.92 11.33
N ASP A 190 -6.67 -5.91 11.31
CA ASP A 190 -7.62 -6.14 10.24
C ASP A 190 -9.01 -5.64 10.63
N PHE A 191 -9.72 -5.07 9.65
CA PHE A 191 -11.13 -4.69 9.73
C PHE A 191 -11.89 -5.44 8.63
N ASN A 192 -12.86 -6.26 9.02
CA ASN A 192 -13.55 -7.19 8.14
C ASN A 192 -14.93 -6.70 7.67
N ASP A 193 -15.49 -5.64 8.28
CA ASP A 193 -16.73 -5.03 7.78
C ASP A 193 -16.36 -4.01 6.68
N VAL A 194 -16.21 -4.52 5.46
CA VAL A 194 -15.87 -3.72 4.28
C VAL A 194 -17.09 -3.67 3.37
N ARG A 195 -17.47 -2.47 2.96
CA ARG A 195 -18.66 -2.25 2.15
C ARG A 195 -18.35 -1.41 0.93
N LEU A 196 -18.95 -1.77 -0.21
CA LEU A 196 -18.88 -0.98 -1.42
C LEU A 196 -19.80 0.24 -1.30
N VAL A 197 -19.24 1.42 -1.48
CA VAL A 197 -19.96 2.70 -1.42
C VAL A 197 -20.09 3.32 -2.80
N PHE A 198 -19.05 3.23 -3.61
CA PHE A 198 -19.01 3.79 -4.93
C PHE A 198 -18.16 2.95 -5.87
N ALA A 199 -18.63 2.77 -7.08
CA ALA A 199 -17.86 2.26 -8.20
C ALA A 199 -18.26 3.01 -9.48
N PRO A 200 -17.31 3.57 -10.24
CA PRO A 200 -17.63 4.16 -11.54
C PRO A 200 -17.99 3.06 -12.54
N PRO A 201 -18.70 3.39 -13.62
CA PRO A 201 -18.86 2.47 -14.76
C PRO A 201 -17.51 1.94 -15.26
N SER A 202 -17.46 0.69 -15.67
CA SER A 202 -16.21 0.08 -16.17
C SER A 202 -15.60 0.80 -17.38
N SER A 203 -16.41 1.53 -18.14
CA SER A 203 -15.94 2.39 -19.23
C SER A 203 -15.05 3.55 -18.74
N VAL A 204 -15.26 4.00 -17.52
CA VAL A 204 -14.40 4.99 -16.84
C VAL A 204 -13.28 4.25 -16.09
N GLY A 205 -13.63 3.12 -15.44
CA GLY A 205 -12.73 2.30 -14.64
C GLY A 205 -11.58 1.65 -15.40
N LYS A 206 -11.77 1.39 -16.66
CA LYS A 206 -10.81 0.76 -17.57
C LYS A 206 -10.37 1.69 -18.68
N PHE A 207 -10.42 2.99 -18.46
CA PHE A 207 -9.94 3.95 -19.44
C PHE A 207 -8.44 3.76 -19.71
N GLY A 208 -8.06 3.65 -20.99
CA GLY A 208 -6.66 3.49 -21.41
C GLY A 208 -6.25 2.05 -21.79
N TRP A 209 -7.08 1.03 -21.54
CA TRP A 209 -6.83 -0.38 -21.85
C TRP A 209 -5.45 -0.92 -21.41
N ASP A 210 -5.27 -2.22 -21.39
CA ASP A 210 -4.00 -2.87 -20.99
C ASP A 210 -2.81 -2.47 -21.85
N THR A 211 -3.04 -2.10 -23.11
CA THR A 211 -2.00 -1.70 -24.06
C THR A 211 -1.36 -0.37 -23.69
N ASP A 212 -2.15 0.60 -23.20
CA ASP A 212 -1.66 1.94 -22.85
C ASP A 212 -1.05 1.95 -21.43
N ASN A 213 -1.27 0.90 -20.66
CA ASN A 213 -0.76 0.71 -19.31
C ASN A 213 0.78 0.74 -19.24
N TRP A 214 1.45 0.39 -20.33
CA TRP A 214 2.90 0.23 -20.42
C TRP A 214 3.57 1.24 -21.34
N ILE A 215 2.83 2.19 -21.89
CA ILE A 215 3.35 3.24 -22.77
C ILE A 215 3.64 4.50 -21.96
N TRP A 216 4.85 5.02 -22.06
CA TRP A 216 5.22 6.31 -21.46
C TRP A 216 4.92 7.48 -22.42
N PRO A 217 4.32 8.59 -21.95
CA PRO A 217 3.78 8.80 -20.61
C PRO A 217 2.48 8.00 -20.40
N GLY A 218 2.44 7.22 -19.31
CA GLY A 218 1.27 6.43 -18.95
C GLY A 218 0.09 7.36 -18.64
N ILE A 219 -0.81 7.52 -19.58
CA ILE A 219 -2.10 8.18 -19.36
C ILE A 219 -3.07 7.12 -18.84
N GLN A 220 -2.93 6.76 -17.57
CA GLN A 220 -3.89 5.91 -16.89
C GLN A 220 -4.73 6.74 -15.95
N GLU A 221 -6.00 6.83 -16.23
CA GLU A 221 -6.97 7.07 -15.18
C GLU A 221 -7.19 5.74 -14.47
N ILE A 222 -6.45 5.52 -13.39
CA ILE A 222 -6.71 4.44 -12.45
C ILE A 222 -8.01 4.82 -11.76
N SER A 223 -9.10 4.25 -12.23
CA SER A 223 -10.41 4.56 -11.70
C SER A 223 -10.54 4.00 -10.30
N VAL A 224 -11.00 4.84 -9.43
CA VAL A 224 -11.02 4.62 -8.00
C VAL A 224 -12.36 4.00 -7.61
N CYS A 225 -12.32 2.78 -7.06
CA CYS A 225 -13.42 2.23 -6.29
C CYS A 225 -13.34 2.79 -4.87
N PHE A 226 -14.47 3.21 -4.34
CA PHE A 226 -14.57 3.63 -2.94
C PHE A 226 -15.16 2.48 -2.14
N VAL A 227 -14.45 2.05 -1.13
CA VAL A 227 -14.93 1.02 -0.22
C VAL A 227 -15.01 1.63 1.17
N PHE A 228 -16.18 1.62 1.75
CA PHE A 228 -16.39 2.09 3.12
C PHE A 228 -16.01 0.99 4.09
N MET A 229 -15.20 1.34 5.08
CA MET A 229 -14.88 0.48 6.20
C MET A 229 -15.66 0.96 7.42
N GLN A 230 -16.63 0.17 7.86
CA GLN A 230 -17.27 0.44 9.14
C GLN A 230 -16.30 -0.02 10.23
N THR A 231 -15.84 0.91 11.08
CA THR A 231 -15.20 0.53 12.33
C THR A 231 -16.24 -0.21 13.15
N ALA A 232 -16.14 -1.54 13.19
CA ALA A 232 -16.95 -2.33 14.10
C ALA A 232 -16.83 -1.71 15.50
N ARG A 233 -17.89 -1.77 16.29
CA ARG A 233 -18.06 -1.24 17.65
C ARG A 233 -17.02 -1.70 18.68
N THR A 234 -15.83 -2.02 18.29
CA THR A 234 -14.70 -2.29 19.15
C THR A 234 -14.01 -0.97 19.48
N GLY A 235 -14.67 -0.13 20.24
CA GLY A 235 -14.27 0.93 21.16
C GLY A 235 -12.82 1.49 21.15
N LEU A 236 -12.11 1.43 20.07
CA LEU A 236 -10.80 2.04 19.90
C LEU A 236 -11.00 3.31 19.08
N PRO A 237 -10.82 4.49 19.70
CA PRO A 237 -10.69 5.70 18.94
C PRO A 237 -9.36 5.58 18.17
N ILE A 238 -9.40 5.15 16.91
CA ILE A 238 -8.41 5.66 15.99
C ILE A 238 -8.82 7.13 15.82
N THR A 239 -8.50 7.93 16.84
CA THR A 239 -8.48 9.36 16.69
C THR A 239 -7.36 9.62 15.70
N LEU A 240 -7.75 9.82 14.46
CA LEU A 240 -6.90 10.30 13.37
C LEU A 240 -6.98 11.84 13.32
N PRO A 241 -6.62 12.59 14.41
CA PRO A 241 -6.77 14.04 14.44
C PRO A 241 -5.89 14.73 13.39
N THR A 242 -4.91 14.00 12.84
CA THR A 242 -3.97 14.56 11.85
C THR A 242 -4.40 14.20 10.43
N MET A 243 -5.17 13.14 10.23
CA MET A 243 -5.70 12.79 8.92
C MET A 243 -6.79 13.75 8.47
N SER A 244 -7.58 14.30 9.38
CA SER A 244 -8.61 15.30 9.03
C SER A 244 -8.05 16.54 8.32
N ARG A 245 -6.80 16.93 8.59
CA ARG A 245 -6.14 18.03 7.86
C ARG A 245 -5.53 17.60 6.54
N ILE A 246 -4.87 16.44 6.48
CA ILE A 246 -4.24 15.94 5.24
C ILE A 246 -5.31 15.49 4.27
N THR A 247 -6.30 14.73 4.74
CA THR A 247 -7.40 14.22 3.92
C THR A 247 -8.35 15.32 3.49
N ARG A 248 -8.66 16.32 4.34
CA ARG A 248 -9.50 17.46 3.98
C ARG A 248 -8.87 18.26 2.83
N ASN A 249 -7.55 18.50 2.87
CA ASN A 249 -6.85 19.18 1.79
C ASN A 249 -6.71 18.33 0.53
N MET A 250 -6.54 17.00 0.65
CA MET A 250 -6.55 16.07 -0.48
C MET A 250 -7.97 15.93 -1.05
N TRP A 251 -8.98 15.76 -0.19
CA TRP A 251 -10.38 15.64 -0.61
C TRP A 251 -10.84 16.86 -1.40
N HIS A 252 -10.55 18.10 -0.95
CA HIS A 252 -10.83 19.33 -1.70
C HIS A 252 -10.10 19.37 -3.06
N ARG A 253 -8.84 18.90 -3.13
CA ARG A 253 -8.13 18.88 -4.42
C ARG A 253 -8.67 17.83 -5.38
N PHE A 254 -8.95 16.61 -4.93
CA PHE A 254 -9.47 15.52 -5.77
C PHE A 254 -10.93 15.75 -6.16
N HIS A 255 -11.77 16.22 -5.26
CA HIS A 255 -13.15 16.54 -5.54
C HIS A 255 -13.28 17.65 -6.60
N TRP A 256 -12.46 18.69 -6.52
CA TRP A 256 -12.41 19.74 -7.53
C TRP A 256 -11.84 19.28 -8.87
N MET A 257 -10.84 18.40 -8.89
CA MET A 257 -10.31 17.83 -10.14
C MET A 257 -11.33 16.92 -10.84
N ALA A 258 -11.97 16.02 -10.10
CA ALA A 258 -13.00 15.12 -10.66
C ALA A 258 -14.22 15.89 -11.17
N ILE A 259 -14.73 16.88 -10.43
CA ILE A 259 -15.86 17.70 -10.83
C ILE A 259 -15.52 18.62 -12.02
N ARG A 260 -14.33 19.24 -12.05
CA ARG A 260 -13.92 20.05 -13.21
C ARG A 260 -13.80 19.24 -14.49
N LYS A 261 -13.28 18.00 -14.42
CA LYS A 261 -13.22 17.13 -15.60
C LYS A 261 -14.60 16.61 -16.03
N ALA A 262 -15.49 16.30 -15.09
CA ALA A 262 -16.86 15.86 -15.41
C ALA A 262 -17.76 16.98 -15.97
N LEU A 263 -17.44 18.25 -15.71
CA LEU A 263 -18.18 19.42 -16.22
C LEU A 263 -17.57 20.04 -17.47
N SER A 264 -16.46 19.51 -17.98
CA SER A 264 -15.76 20.00 -19.18
C SER A 264 -15.92 19.09 -20.41
N VAL A 265 -16.92 18.20 -20.39
CA VAL A 265 -17.36 17.39 -21.55
C VAL A 265 -18.65 17.91 -22.10
#